data_4d1b3972c282fe5ab9b14e50a8e1c339
#
_entry.id   4d1b3972c282fe5ab9b14e50a8e1c339
#
_cell.length_a   1.000
_cell.length_b   1.000
_cell.length_c   1.000
_cell.angle_alpha   90.00
_cell.angle_beta   90.00
_cell.angle_gamma   90.00
#
_symmetry.space_group_name_H-M   'P 1'
#
loop_
_entity.id
_entity.type
_entity.pdbx_description
1 polymer ?
#
loop_
_entity_poly.entity_id
_entity_poly.type
_entity_poly.pdbx_seq_one_letter_code
_entity_poly.pdbx_strand_id
1 'polypeptide(L)'
;MPRKKTTPPPPPVQEEESVWTYRGYRLKTSEFVTAMVHLFRAEVQRANVWRQRLDTTTNWAVVSAGATLSIAFSQPNVHHGVIILNTLLTTWFLFIEARRYRYYELWSYRIRLMETDFYAAMLVPPFHPSPEWAESLAENLLSPSFPISMWEAFGRRLRRNYLWIFIMLGASWFAKSYLFPTPSTSWAEFILRGAVGPIPGQIMIACGAAYYAFLALVAIGTVGMTKATGEILPRFGSENGHESEAQSSFKGIRSILAPSHRRKQLLALIITNKANTVSDRILSDLKRGVTAMQGKGMYTGGEKTILICALTITEVHNLKTAVAKEDPQAFVIVSPAQEVLGRGFNPLEEK
;
A
#
# COMPACT_ATOMS: atom_id res chain seq x y z
N MET A 1 51.76 -12.38 -61.21
CA MET A 1 50.67 -13.01 -60.42
C MET A 1 50.21 -11.98 -59.38
N PRO A 2 49.00 -11.50 -59.38
CA PRO A 2 48.52 -10.53 -58.42
C PRO A 2 48.10 -11.24 -57.10
N ARG A 3 48.59 -10.74 -55.95
CA ARG A 3 48.18 -11.23 -54.61
C ARG A 3 46.72 -10.99 -54.36
N LYS A 4 45.96 -12.07 -54.11
CA LYS A 4 44.57 -12.00 -53.58
C LYS A 4 44.58 -11.27 -52.25
N LYS A 5 43.88 -10.13 -52.15
CA LYS A 5 43.56 -9.49 -50.87
C LYS A 5 42.56 -10.38 -50.16
N THR A 6 42.94 -11.03 -49.07
CA THR A 6 42.07 -11.71 -48.15
C THR A 6 41.32 -10.65 -47.34
N THR A 7 40.02 -10.58 -47.51
CA THR A 7 39.12 -9.77 -46.68
C THR A 7 39.16 -10.33 -45.24
N PRO A 8 39.34 -9.49 -44.23
CA PRO A 8 39.30 -9.95 -42.82
C PRO A 8 37.93 -10.60 -42.51
N PRO A 9 37.86 -11.62 -41.66
CA PRO A 9 36.62 -12.23 -41.26
C PRO A 9 35.72 -11.18 -40.59
N PRO A 10 34.38 -11.26 -40.78
CA PRO A 10 33.46 -10.37 -40.13
C PRO A 10 33.63 -10.47 -38.59
N PRO A 11 33.49 -9.36 -37.83
CA PRO A 11 33.58 -9.40 -36.39
C PRO A 11 32.54 -10.37 -35.82
N PRO A 12 32.86 -11.07 -34.72
CA PRO A 12 31.93 -12.01 -34.11
C PRO A 12 30.65 -11.28 -33.78
N VAL A 13 29.52 -11.81 -34.25
CA VAL A 13 28.20 -11.35 -33.89
C VAL A 13 28.08 -11.57 -32.36
N GLN A 14 28.12 -10.47 -31.61
CA GLN A 14 27.81 -10.54 -30.18
C GLN A 14 26.39 -11.05 -30.06
N GLU A 15 26.23 -12.32 -29.62
CA GLU A 15 24.92 -12.82 -29.24
C GLU A 15 24.41 -11.95 -28.09
N GLU A 16 23.38 -11.14 -28.35
CA GLU A 16 22.71 -10.37 -27.31
C GLU A 16 22.27 -11.35 -26.21
N GLU A 17 22.82 -11.23 -25.01
CA GLU A 17 22.45 -12.06 -23.87
C GLU A 17 20.94 -11.94 -23.64
N SER A 18 20.25 -13.08 -23.66
CA SER A 18 18.82 -13.14 -23.41
C SER A 18 18.56 -12.88 -21.92
N VAL A 19 17.76 -11.86 -21.60
CA VAL A 19 17.39 -11.51 -20.23
C VAL A 19 16.46 -12.57 -19.63
N TRP A 20 15.67 -13.25 -20.46
CA TRP A 20 14.68 -14.22 -20.01
C TRP A 20 14.27 -15.18 -21.14
N THR A 21 13.89 -16.43 -20.78
CA THR A 21 13.42 -17.42 -21.74
C THR A 21 12.10 -18.06 -21.28
N TYR A 22 11.10 -18.14 -22.16
CA TYR A 22 9.82 -18.80 -21.93
C TYR A 22 9.38 -19.61 -23.14
N ARG A 23 9.16 -20.91 -22.99
CA ARG A 23 8.73 -21.84 -24.06
C ARG A 23 9.54 -21.69 -25.36
N GLY A 24 10.87 -21.50 -25.25
CA GLY A 24 11.75 -21.27 -26.38
C GLY A 24 11.83 -19.82 -26.87
N TYR A 25 11.01 -18.91 -26.37
CA TYR A 25 11.14 -17.49 -26.58
C TYR A 25 12.28 -16.92 -25.76
N ARG A 26 13.18 -16.21 -26.41
CA ARG A 26 14.27 -15.46 -25.74
C ARG A 26 13.93 -13.99 -25.77
N LEU A 27 13.73 -13.40 -24.60
CA LEU A 27 13.46 -11.96 -24.46
C LEU A 27 14.78 -11.19 -24.60
N LYS A 28 14.89 -10.34 -25.60
CA LYS A 28 16.04 -9.45 -25.79
C LYS A 28 15.97 -8.25 -24.83
N THR A 29 17.12 -7.64 -24.54
CA THR A 29 17.20 -6.43 -23.68
C THR A 29 16.31 -5.30 -24.19
N SER A 30 16.24 -5.09 -25.52
CA SER A 30 15.39 -4.06 -26.12
C SER A 30 13.89 -4.33 -25.94
N GLU A 31 13.48 -5.60 -26.00
CA GLU A 31 12.09 -6.01 -25.78
C GLU A 31 11.70 -5.86 -24.31
N PHE A 32 12.61 -6.18 -23.37
CA PHE A 32 12.41 -5.96 -21.94
C PHE A 32 12.21 -4.48 -21.62
N VAL A 33 13.07 -3.61 -22.13
CA VAL A 33 12.93 -2.15 -21.95
C VAL A 33 11.60 -1.65 -22.51
N THR A 34 11.20 -2.14 -23.69
CA THR A 34 9.92 -1.78 -24.31
C THR A 34 8.74 -2.21 -23.45
N ALA A 35 8.76 -3.45 -22.93
CA ALA A 35 7.72 -3.94 -22.02
C ALA A 35 7.64 -3.11 -20.74
N MET A 36 8.78 -2.72 -20.14
CA MET A 36 8.82 -1.86 -18.96
C MET A 36 8.25 -0.47 -19.23
N VAL A 37 8.51 0.14 -20.38
CA VAL A 37 7.93 1.43 -20.79
C VAL A 37 6.41 1.33 -20.90
N HIS A 38 5.89 0.26 -21.50
CA HIS A 38 4.44 0.05 -21.60
C HIS A 38 3.80 -0.20 -20.24
N LEU A 39 4.43 -0.99 -19.37
CA LEU A 39 3.98 -1.19 -18.01
C LEU A 39 3.92 0.13 -17.24
N PHE A 40 4.99 0.92 -17.30
CA PHE A 40 5.06 2.22 -16.62
C PHE A 40 3.95 3.16 -17.09
N ARG A 41 3.73 3.29 -18.40
CA ARG A 41 2.65 4.12 -18.95
C ARG A 41 1.28 3.67 -18.45
N ALA A 42 1.04 2.36 -18.39
CA ALA A 42 -0.23 1.81 -17.90
C ALA A 42 -0.43 2.09 -16.41
N GLU A 43 0.62 1.97 -15.58
CA GLU A 43 0.55 2.27 -14.14
C GLU A 43 0.32 3.77 -13.89
N VAL A 44 1.02 4.67 -14.62
CA VAL A 44 0.81 6.13 -14.55
C VAL A 44 -0.63 6.49 -14.95
N GLN A 45 -1.15 5.91 -16.02
CA GLN A 45 -2.52 6.15 -16.43
C GLN A 45 -3.53 5.71 -15.37
N ARG A 46 -3.34 4.54 -14.75
CA ARG A 46 -4.18 4.07 -13.64
C ARG A 46 -4.12 5.03 -12.45
N ALA A 47 -2.92 5.45 -12.04
CA ALA A 47 -2.75 6.40 -10.94
C ALA A 47 -3.48 7.73 -11.22
N ASN A 48 -3.37 8.27 -12.45
CA ASN A 48 -4.05 9.50 -12.84
C ASN A 48 -5.58 9.36 -12.80
N VAL A 49 -6.14 8.24 -13.25
CA VAL A 49 -7.59 7.98 -13.15
C VAL A 49 -8.05 7.95 -11.69
N TRP A 50 -7.27 7.31 -10.79
CA TRP A 50 -7.61 7.29 -9.37
C TRP A 50 -7.47 8.66 -8.71
N ARG A 51 -6.45 9.44 -9.07
CA ARG A 51 -6.28 10.82 -8.63
C ARG A 51 -7.48 11.69 -9.03
N GLN A 52 -7.90 11.62 -10.28
CA GLN A 52 -9.05 12.37 -10.78
C GLN A 52 -10.35 11.99 -10.02
N ARG A 53 -10.53 10.70 -9.69
CA ARG A 53 -11.67 10.25 -8.88
C ARG A 53 -11.64 10.78 -7.45
N LEU A 54 -10.46 10.99 -6.86
CA LEU A 54 -10.30 11.62 -5.55
C LEU A 54 -10.73 13.09 -5.61
N ASP A 55 -10.18 13.83 -6.56
CA ASP A 55 -10.49 15.27 -6.72
C ASP A 55 -11.99 15.49 -6.95
N THR A 56 -12.61 14.63 -7.77
CA THR A 56 -14.07 14.68 -8.01
C THR A 56 -14.86 14.48 -6.72
N THR A 57 -14.46 13.57 -5.83
CA THR A 57 -15.17 13.31 -4.56
C THR A 57 -15.05 14.50 -3.62
N THR A 58 -13.86 15.08 -3.50
CA THR A 58 -13.65 16.30 -2.71
C THR A 58 -14.49 17.45 -3.24
N ASN A 59 -14.54 17.64 -4.57
CA ASN A 59 -15.35 18.69 -5.18
C ASN A 59 -16.84 18.55 -4.84
N TRP A 60 -17.39 17.33 -4.89
CA TRP A 60 -18.78 17.09 -4.48
C TRP A 60 -19.03 17.40 -3.01
N ALA A 61 -18.07 17.08 -2.12
CA ALA A 61 -18.18 17.42 -0.71
C ALA A 61 -18.23 18.95 -0.50
N VAL A 62 -17.39 19.71 -1.21
CA VAL A 62 -17.38 21.19 -1.13
C VAL A 62 -18.67 21.78 -1.69
N VAL A 63 -19.12 21.32 -2.87
CA VAL A 63 -20.35 21.81 -3.51
C VAL A 63 -21.56 21.52 -2.64
N SER A 64 -21.68 20.30 -2.09
CA SER A 64 -22.80 19.94 -1.21
C SER A 64 -22.80 20.78 0.09
N ALA A 65 -21.62 21.03 0.68
CA ALA A 65 -21.50 21.87 1.84
C ALA A 65 -21.94 23.31 1.55
N GLY A 66 -21.44 23.91 0.46
CA GLY A 66 -21.82 25.26 0.04
C GLY A 66 -23.30 25.40 -0.23
N ALA A 67 -23.92 24.48 -0.97
CA ALA A 67 -25.33 24.43 -1.25
C ALA A 67 -26.17 24.33 0.04
N THR A 68 -25.76 23.41 0.93
CA THR A 68 -26.47 23.25 2.22
C THR A 68 -26.40 24.52 3.07
N LEU A 69 -25.25 25.17 3.16
CA LEU A 69 -25.09 26.40 3.92
C LEU A 69 -25.92 27.54 3.30
N SER A 70 -25.93 27.67 1.98
CA SER A 70 -26.80 28.63 1.29
C SER A 70 -28.28 28.44 1.65
N ILE A 71 -28.75 27.17 1.63
CA ILE A 71 -30.14 26.87 2.02
C ILE A 71 -30.36 27.13 3.50
N ALA A 72 -29.46 26.68 4.39
CA ALA A 72 -29.60 26.81 5.83
C ALA A 72 -29.71 28.28 6.27
N PHE A 73 -29.00 29.20 5.60
CA PHE A 73 -29.01 30.63 5.93
C PHE A 73 -29.90 31.48 5.04
N SER A 74 -30.60 30.90 4.06
CA SER A 74 -31.52 31.64 3.19
C SER A 74 -32.72 32.25 3.93
N GLN A 75 -33.19 31.53 4.95
CA GLN A 75 -34.35 31.96 5.75
C GLN A 75 -34.15 31.61 7.23
N PRO A 76 -34.67 32.43 8.16
CA PRO A 76 -34.58 32.18 9.60
C PRO A 76 -35.16 30.83 10.02
N ASN A 77 -36.25 30.42 9.41
CA ASN A 77 -37.06 29.25 9.78
C ASN A 77 -36.51 27.92 9.24
N VAL A 78 -35.50 27.93 8.37
CA VAL A 78 -34.86 26.67 7.91
C VAL A 78 -34.20 25.98 9.08
N HIS A 79 -34.60 24.72 9.32
CA HIS A 79 -34.15 23.94 10.46
C HIS A 79 -32.64 23.61 10.32
N HIS A 80 -31.87 23.78 11.41
CA HIS A 80 -30.42 23.48 11.43
C HIS A 80 -30.05 22.02 11.15
N GLY A 81 -31.03 21.09 11.21
CA GLY A 81 -30.86 19.68 10.89
C GLY A 81 -30.32 19.39 9.48
N VAL A 82 -30.51 20.33 8.51
CA VAL A 82 -29.92 20.20 7.17
C VAL A 82 -28.40 20.23 7.20
N ILE A 83 -27.81 20.97 8.14
CA ILE A 83 -26.35 21.02 8.32
C ILE A 83 -25.84 19.70 8.90
N ILE A 84 -26.59 19.13 9.85
CA ILE A 84 -26.24 17.81 10.43
C ILE A 84 -26.29 16.72 9.35
N LEU A 85 -27.35 16.72 8.53
CA LEU A 85 -27.48 15.79 7.41
C LEU A 85 -26.30 15.90 6.44
N ASN A 86 -25.87 17.12 6.10
CA ASN A 86 -24.72 17.33 5.24
C ASN A 86 -23.40 16.94 5.92
N THR A 87 -23.29 17.06 7.25
CA THR A 87 -22.12 16.56 8.00
C THR A 87 -22.00 15.03 7.86
N LEU A 88 -23.12 14.30 7.94
CA LEU A 88 -23.13 12.86 7.69
C LEU A 88 -22.78 12.52 6.24
N LEU A 89 -23.32 13.27 5.27
CA LEU A 89 -23.00 13.11 3.86
C LEU A 89 -21.50 13.37 3.58
N THR A 90 -20.94 14.42 4.17
CA THR A 90 -19.50 14.73 4.08
C THR A 90 -18.64 13.63 4.68
N THR A 91 -19.09 13.02 5.78
CA THR A 91 -18.42 11.83 6.38
C THR A 91 -18.42 10.65 5.42
N TRP A 92 -19.53 10.44 4.73
CA TRP A 92 -19.62 9.39 3.71
C TRP A 92 -18.68 9.64 2.53
N PHE A 93 -18.58 10.89 2.05
CA PHE A 93 -17.61 11.28 1.03
C PHE A 93 -16.16 11.01 1.50
N LEU A 94 -15.84 11.41 2.74
CA LEU A 94 -14.51 11.13 3.32
C LEU A 94 -14.19 9.63 3.36
N PHE A 95 -15.16 8.80 3.73
CA PHE A 95 -14.99 7.35 3.74
C PHE A 95 -14.73 6.78 2.34
N ILE A 96 -15.54 7.20 1.34
CA ILE A 96 -15.35 6.80 -0.06
C ILE A 96 -13.98 7.25 -0.56
N GLU A 97 -13.58 8.49 -0.25
CA GLU A 97 -12.31 9.05 -0.67
C GLU A 97 -11.12 8.33 -0.01
N ALA A 98 -11.19 8.02 1.28
CA ALA A 98 -10.18 7.23 1.98
C ALA A 98 -9.99 5.84 1.34
N ARG A 99 -11.10 5.17 0.99
CA ARG A 99 -11.04 3.90 0.26
C ARG A 99 -10.35 4.05 -1.10
N ARG A 100 -10.71 5.06 -1.89
CA ARG A 100 -10.12 5.35 -3.21
C ARG A 100 -8.65 5.74 -3.09
N TYR A 101 -8.28 6.47 -2.04
CA TYR A 101 -6.91 6.88 -1.77
C TYR A 101 -5.97 5.70 -1.56
N ARG A 102 -6.41 4.59 -0.95
CA ARG A 102 -5.60 3.37 -0.83
C ARG A 102 -5.27 2.76 -2.20
N TYR A 103 -6.20 2.80 -3.16
CA TYR A 103 -5.93 2.36 -4.53
C TYR A 103 -4.93 3.29 -5.22
N TYR A 104 -5.08 4.59 -5.06
CA TYR A 104 -4.12 5.55 -5.59
C TYR A 104 -2.70 5.29 -5.05
N GLU A 105 -2.55 5.07 -3.76
CA GLU A 105 -1.26 4.77 -3.12
C GLU A 105 -0.66 3.44 -3.62
N LEU A 106 -1.47 2.43 -3.91
CA LEU A 106 -1.00 1.17 -4.50
C LEU A 106 -0.32 1.41 -5.87
N TRP A 107 -0.96 2.19 -6.73
CA TRP A 107 -0.40 2.51 -8.06
C TRP A 107 0.79 3.46 -7.97
N SER A 108 0.73 4.46 -7.09
CA SER A 108 1.85 5.36 -6.81
C SER A 108 3.08 4.62 -6.29
N TYR A 109 2.91 3.63 -5.46
CA TYR A 109 4.01 2.79 -4.96
C TYR A 109 4.72 2.05 -6.10
N ARG A 110 3.98 1.42 -7.02
CA ARG A 110 4.56 0.73 -8.19
C ARG A 110 5.30 1.70 -9.12
N ILE A 111 4.69 2.86 -9.39
CA ILE A 111 5.33 3.91 -10.19
C ILE A 111 6.64 4.32 -9.53
N ARG A 112 6.64 4.55 -8.23
CA ARG A 112 7.83 4.99 -7.50
C ARG A 112 8.96 3.97 -7.54
N LEU A 113 8.66 2.67 -7.40
CA LEU A 113 9.66 1.61 -7.58
C LEU A 113 10.31 1.65 -8.96
N MET A 114 9.50 1.85 -10.01
CA MET A 114 10.04 1.95 -11.37
C MET A 114 10.84 3.24 -11.59
N GLU A 115 10.40 4.37 -11.05
CA GLU A 115 11.10 5.66 -11.17
C GLU A 115 12.46 5.64 -10.48
N THR A 116 12.51 5.15 -9.22
CA THR A 116 13.74 5.19 -8.42
C THR A 116 14.75 4.14 -8.84
N ASP A 117 14.30 2.93 -9.10
CA ASP A 117 15.19 1.78 -9.21
C ASP A 117 15.43 1.33 -10.66
N PHE A 118 14.58 1.72 -11.59
CA PHE A 118 14.78 1.42 -13.00
C PHE A 118 15.17 2.66 -13.81
N TYR A 119 14.32 3.70 -13.86
CA TYR A 119 14.58 4.87 -14.71
C TYR A 119 15.70 5.76 -14.17
N ALA A 120 15.77 5.98 -12.85
CA ALA A 120 16.85 6.78 -12.27
C ALA A 120 18.22 6.11 -12.47
N ALA A 121 18.29 4.78 -12.38
CA ALA A 121 19.50 4.02 -12.66
C ALA A 121 19.98 4.16 -14.12
N MET A 122 19.06 4.28 -15.06
CA MET A 122 19.39 4.50 -16.48
C MET A 122 19.92 5.91 -16.75
N LEU A 123 19.50 6.92 -15.95
CA LEU A 123 19.86 8.32 -16.18
C LEU A 123 21.20 8.71 -15.58
N VAL A 124 21.62 8.10 -14.49
CA VAL A 124 22.84 8.48 -13.76
C VAL A 124 23.67 7.24 -13.38
N PRO A 125 24.46 6.68 -14.30
CA PRO A 125 25.45 5.65 -13.94
C PRO A 125 26.56 6.26 -13.05
N PRO A 126 27.04 5.59 -12.00
CA PRO A 126 26.80 4.22 -11.57
C PRO A 126 25.72 4.09 -10.46
N PHE A 127 24.55 4.64 -10.65
CA PHE A 127 23.46 4.46 -9.70
C PHE A 127 23.14 2.96 -9.56
N HIS A 128 23.20 2.47 -8.34
CA HIS A 128 22.91 1.07 -8.03
C HIS A 128 21.48 0.97 -7.51
N PRO A 129 20.53 0.43 -8.29
CA PRO A 129 19.20 0.17 -7.78
C PRO A 129 19.26 -0.84 -6.63
N SER A 130 18.30 -0.76 -5.72
CA SER A 130 18.13 -1.77 -4.70
C SER A 130 18.01 -3.15 -5.38
N PRO A 131 18.81 -4.16 -4.99
CA PRO A 131 18.79 -5.47 -5.67
C PRO A 131 17.42 -6.16 -5.62
N GLU A 132 16.53 -5.69 -4.75
CA GLU A 132 15.23 -6.30 -4.47
C GLU A 132 14.04 -5.56 -5.13
N TRP A 133 14.28 -4.49 -5.90
CA TRP A 133 13.19 -3.70 -6.48
C TRP A 133 12.29 -4.52 -7.44
N ALA A 134 12.93 -5.33 -8.28
CA ALA A 134 12.22 -6.16 -9.26
C ALA A 134 11.37 -7.23 -8.57
N GLU A 135 11.89 -7.82 -7.48
CA GLU A 135 11.15 -8.77 -6.66
C GLU A 135 9.97 -8.09 -5.96
N SER A 136 10.18 -6.90 -5.39
CA SER A 136 9.12 -6.12 -4.73
C SER A 136 8.02 -5.73 -5.71
N LEU A 137 8.38 -5.33 -6.94
CA LEU A 137 7.42 -5.04 -8.00
C LEU A 137 6.67 -6.31 -8.44
N ALA A 138 7.39 -7.41 -8.66
CA ALA A 138 6.80 -8.69 -9.06
C ALA A 138 5.87 -9.25 -7.97
N GLU A 139 6.26 -9.21 -6.71
CA GLU A 139 5.43 -9.61 -5.58
C GLU A 139 4.13 -8.79 -5.52
N ASN A 140 4.23 -7.47 -5.69
CA ASN A 140 3.07 -6.60 -5.69
C ASN A 140 2.17 -6.79 -6.93
N LEU A 141 2.73 -7.22 -8.07
CA LEU A 141 1.95 -7.59 -9.25
C LEU A 141 1.23 -8.93 -9.06
N LEU A 142 1.90 -9.92 -8.46
CA LEU A 142 1.34 -11.25 -8.20
C LEU A 142 0.29 -11.25 -7.07
N SER A 143 0.52 -10.46 -6.03
CA SER A 143 -0.34 -10.37 -4.85
C SER A 143 -0.45 -8.92 -4.38
N PRO A 144 -1.33 -8.11 -5.02
CA PRO A 144 -1.49 -6.71 -4.67
C PRO A 144 -1.83 -6.51 -3.19
N SER A 145 -1.07 -5.68 -2.50
CA SER A 145 -1.29 -5.30 -1.11
C SER A 145 -1.32 -3.79 -0.98
N PHE A 146 -2.20 -3.27 -0.12
CA PHE A 146 -2.29 -1.83 0.09
C PHE A 146 -1.11 -1.34 0.95
N PRO A 147 -0.36 -0.31 0.51
CA PRO A 147 0.77 0.24 1.25
C PRO A 147 0.35 0.96 2.53
N ILE A 148 -0.90 1.40 2.64
CA ILE A 148 -1.44 2.12 3.80
C ILE A 148 -2.70 1.47 4.34
N SER A 149 -2.94 1.61 5.65
CA SER A 149 -4.17 1.14 6.30
C SER A 149 -5.37 2.03 5.95
N MET A 150 -6.59 1.53 6.23
CA MET A 150 -7.80 2.33 6.04
C MET A 150 -7.84 3.54 6.96
N TRP A 151 -7.40 3.40 8.21
CA TRP A 151 -7.35 4.46 9.19
C TRP A 151 -6.36 5.56 8.83
N GLU A 152 -5.20 5.16 8.32
CA GLU A 152 -4.19 6.09 7.82
C GLU A 152 -4.70 6.89 6.62
N ALA A 153 -5.31 6.20 5.64
CA ALA A 153 -5.93 6.85 4.49
C ALA A 153 -7.01 7.85 4.91
N PHE A 154 -7.88 7.44 5.85
CA PHE A 154 -8.94 8.29 6.39
C PHE A 154 -8.35 9.53 7.09
N GLY A 155 -7.38 9.36 7.98
CA GLY A 155 -6.76 10.48 8.69
C GLY A 155 -5.98 11.43 7.78
N ARG A 156 -5.29 10.93 6.75
CA ARG A 156 -4.60 11.76 5.75
C ARG A 156 -5.59 12.62 4.96
N ARG A 157 -6.68 12.01 4.47
CA ARG A 157 -7.71 12.74 3.71
C ARG A 157 -8.48 13.71 4.60
N LEU A 158 -8.79 13.32 5.85
CA LEU A 158 -9.39 14.21 6.83
C LEU A 158 -8.54 15.47 7.02
N ARG A 159 -7.26 15.34 7.37
CA ARG A 159 -6.37 16.50 7.61
C ARG A 159 -6.18 17.38 6.38
N ARG A 160 -6.02 16.77 5.20
CA ARG A 160 -5.66 17.51 4.00
C ARG A 160 -6.83 18.26 3.38
N ASN A 161 -8.01 17.61 3.29
CA ASN A 161 -9.12 18.13 2.48
C ASN A 161 -10.36 18.41 3.32
N TYR A 162 -10.71 17.57 4.29
CA TYR A 162 -12.02 17.57 4.94
C TYR A 162 -12.07 18.34 6.26
N LEU A 163 -10.93 18.58 6.90
CA LEU A 163 -10.88 19.25 8.20
C LEU A 163 -11.58 20.60 8.17
N TRP A 164 -11.27 21.41 7.16
CA TRP A 164 -11.86 22.73 7.00
C TRP A 164 -13.36 22.69 6.71
N ILE A 165 -13.82 21.68 5.95
CA ILE A 165 -15.23 21.48 5.66
C ILE A 165 -15.98 21.16 6.95
N PHE A 166 -15.47 20.26 7.80
CA PHE A 166 -16.06 19.92 9.08
C PHE A 166 -16.07 21.10 10.05
N ILE A 167 -14.96 21.84 10.16
CA ILE A 167 -14.91 23.05 11.00
C ILE A 167 -15.98 24.06 10.55
N MET A 168 -16.09 24.29 9.24
CA MET A 168 -17.07 25.21 8.69
C MET A 168 -18.51 24.76 8.94
N LEU A 169 -18.80 23.47 8.77
CA LEU A 169 -20.13 22.91 9.04
C LEU A 169 -20.48 22.99 10.54
N GLY A 170 -19.52 22.68 11.43
CA GLY A 170 -19.72 22.78 12.89
C GLY A 170 -19.94 24.22 13.35
N ALA A 171 -19.10 25.13 12.87
CA ALA A 171 -19.26 26.57 13.16
C ALA A 171 -20.59 27.12 12.62
N SER A 172 -20.99 26.70 11.42
CA SER A 172 -22.27 27.10 10.82
C SER A 172 -23.47 26.52 11.57
N TRP A 173 -23.39 25.30 12.05
CA TRP A 173 -24.43 24.72 12.89
C TRP A 173 -24.57 25.48 14.22
N PHE A 174 -23.46 25.80 14.86
CA PHE A 174 -23.43 26.59 16.07
C PHE A 174 -24.03 27.96 15.82
N ALA A 175 -23.60 28.70 14.77
CA ALA A 175 -24.08 30.01 14.40
C ALA A 175 -25.60 29.99 14.10
N LYS A 176 -26.07 28.99 13.34
CA LYS A 176 -27.50 28.84 13.01
C LYS A 176 -28.35 28.64 14.27
N SER A 177 -27.93 27.74 15.17
CA SER A 177 -28.65 27.46 16.41
C SER A 177 -28.62 28.60 17.42
N TYR A 178 -27.54 29.41 17.41
CA TYR A 178 -27.39 30.55 18.31
C TYR A 178 -28.12 31.79 17.82
N LEU A 179 -28.01 32.12 16.53
CA LEU A 179 -28.48 33.40 15.97
C LEU A 179 -29.94 33.37 15.48
N PHE A 180 -30.48 32.19 15.17
CA PHE A 180 -31.78 32.09 14.51
C PHE A 180 -32.82 31.30 15.31
N PRO A 181 -34.13 31.71 15.24
CA PRO A 181 -34.67 32.84 14.49
C PRO A 181 -34.36 34.22 15.08
N THR A 182 -34.01 34.27 16.36
CA THR A 182 -33.52 35.43 17.10
C THR A 182 -32.32 35.04 17.92
N PRO A 183 -31.36 35.92 18.24
CA PRO A 183 -30.23 35.57 19.08
C PRO A 183 -30.68 34.94 20.41
N SER A 184 -30.07 33.80 20.80
CA SER A 184 -30.41 33.14 22.06
C SER A 184 -29.88 33.95 23.25
N THR A 185 -30.73 34.15 24.26
CA THR A 185 -30.40 34.96 25.45
C THR A 185 -29.73 34.15 26.55
N SER A 186 -29.81 32.83 26.50
CA SER A 186 -29.23 31.92 27.50
C SER A 186 -28.74 30.60 26.90
N TRP A 187 -27.81 29.95 27.62
CA TRP A 187 -27.34 28.59 27.25
C TRP A 187 -28.46 27.55 27.26
N ALA A 188 -29.43 27.70 28.17
CA ALA A 188 -30.56 26.78 28.20
C ALA A 188 -31.42 26.85 26.91
N GLU A 189 -31.63 28.09 26.42
CA GLU A 189 -32.34 28.34 25.16
C GLU A 189 -31.56 27.78 23.96
N PHE A 190 -30.22 27.99 23.90
CA PHE A 190 -29.38 27.40 22.86
C PHE A 190 -29.48 25.86 22.85
N ILE A 191 -29.43 25.24 24.03
CA ILE A 191 -29.57 23.79 24.14
C ILE A 191 -30.92 23.32 23.64
N LEU A 192 -32.02 24.01 24.02
CA LEU A 192 -33.37 23.67 23.56
C LEU A 192 -33.48 23.78 22.01
N ARG A 193 -32.89 24.80 21.43
CA ARG A 193 -32.87 25.01 19.98
C ARG A 193 -32.06 23.96 19.23
N GLY A 194 -31.09 23.31 19.90
CA GLY A 194 -30.30 22.21 19.33
C GLY A 194 -31.08 20.92 19.12
N ALA A 195 -32.35 20.83 19.54
CA ALA A 195 -33.18 19.64 19.37
C ALA A 195 -33.50 19.36 17.89
N VAL A 196 -33.57 18.06 17.53
CA VAL A 196 -33.94 17.62 16.18
C VAL A 196 -35.04 16.56 16.29
N GLY A 197 -36.25 16.93 15.93
CA GLY A 197 -37.42 16.08 16.10
C GLY A 197 -37.60 15.61 17.56
N PRO A 198 -37.70 14.33 17.85
CA PRO A 198 -37.87 13.81 19.21
C PRO A 198 -36.57 13.81 20.04
N ILE A 199 -35.42 14.15 19.44
CA ILE A 199 -34.11 14.09 20.11
C ILE A 199 -33.85 15.40 20.82
N PRO A 200 -33.68 15.42 22.15
CA PRO A 200 -33.42 16.64 22.90
C PRO A 200 -32.05 17.23 22.54
N GLY A 201 -31.92 18.54 22.58
CA GLY A 201 -30.72 19.26 22.18
C GLY A 201 -29.45 18.89 22.99
N GLN A 202 -29.60 18.51 24.25
CA GLN A 202 -28.48 18.02 25.06
C GLN A 202 -27.81 16.80 24.44
N ILE A 203 -28.61 15.84 23.97
CA ILE A 203 -28.10 14.61 23.29
C ILE A 203 -27.45 15.00 21.97
N MET A 204 -28.05 15.91 21.20
CA MET A 204 -27.49 16.36 19.93
C MET A 204 -26.13 17.03 20.11
N ILE A 205 -26.00 17.90 21.11
CA ILE A 205 -24.73 18.56 21.42
C ILE A 205 -23.69 17.56 21.89
N ALA A 206 -24.06 16.63 22.77
CA ALA A 206 -23.16 15.57 23.24
C ALA A 206 -22.68 14.66 22.11
N CYS A 207 -23.58 14.23 21.23
CA CYS A 207 -23.24 13.45 20.03
C CYS A 207 -22.33 14.24 19.07
N GLY A 208 -22.60 15.52 18.86
CA GLY A 208 -21.76 16.41 18.06
C GLY A 208 -20.36 16.55 18.65
N ALA A 209 -20.26 16.81 19.95
CA ALA A 209 -18.97 16.92 20.64
C ALA A 209 -18.17 15.60 20.58
N ALA A 210 -18.83 14.47 20.82
CA ALA A 210 -18.20 13.14 20.70
C ALA A 210 -17.72 12.87 19.26
N TYR A 211 -18.51 13.23 18.27
CA TYR A 211 -18.16 13.10 16.86
C TYR A 211 -16.93 13.93 16.48
N TYR A 212 -16.87 15.21 16.85
CA TYR A 212 -15.71 16.05 16.58
C TYR A 212 -14.47 15.63 17.38
N ALA A 213 -14.64 15.15 18.61
CA ALA A 213 -13.56 14.56 19.39
C ALA A 213 -13.01 13.29 18.69
N PHE A 214 -13.87 12.43 18.16
CA PHE A 214 -13.46 11.27 17.38
C PHE A 214 -12.67 11.67 16.12
N LEU A 215 -13.14 12.66 15.34
CA LEU A 215 -12.41 13.18 14.19
C LEU A 215 -11.03 13.71 14.58
N ALA A 216 -10.95 14.46 15.69
CA ALA A 216 -9.68 14.97 16.21
C ALA A 216 -8.73 13.86 16.63
N LEU A 217 -9.22 12.84 17.32
CA LEU A 217 -8.43 11.64 17.70
C LEU A 217 -7.87 10.90 16.48
N VAL A 218 -8.69 10.70 15.45
CA VAL A 218 -8.24 10.08 14.20
C VAL A 218 -7.23 10.97 13.49
N ALA A 219 -7.49 12.29 13.42
CA ALA A 219 -6.56 13.21 12.79
C ALA A 219 -5.18 13.23 13.45
N ILE A 220 -5.12 13.21 14.78
CA ILE A 220 -3.86 13.21 15.55
C ILE A 220 -3.22 11.83 15.56
N GLY A 221 -3.99 10.78 15.85
CA GLY A 221 -3.49 9.41 16.00
C GLY A 221 -2.88 8.81 14.72
N THR A 222 -3.24 9.34 13.55
CA THR A 222 -2.71 8.90 12.27
C THR A 222 -1.57 9.78 11.72
N VAL A 223 -1.07 10.76 12.49
CA VAL A 223 0.09 11.58 12.09
C VAL A 223 1.35 10.73 12.08
N GLY A 224 2.08 10.71 10.97
CA GLY A 224 3.38 10.05 10.85
C GLY A 224 3.37 8.51 10.91
N MET A 225 2.23 7.86 10.61
CA MET A 225 2.16 6.39 10.60
C MET A 225 2.99 5.77 9.47
N THR A 226 2.96 6.35 8.28
CA THR A 226 3.77 5.90 7.13
C THR A 226 4.09 7.11 6.25
N LYS A 227 5.26 7.12 5.59
CA LYS A 227 5.56 8.12 4.58
C LYS A 227 4.76 7.78 3.32
N ALA A 228 3.97 8.74 2.80
CA ALA A 228 3.24 8.54 1.55
C ALA A 228 4.22 8.40 0.39
N THR A 229 4.09 7.35 -0.40
CA THR A 229 4.94 7.10 -1.56
C THR A 229 4.72 8.11 -2.69
N GLY A 230 3.54 8.73 -2.74
CA GLY A 230 3.19 9.76 -3.73
C GLY A 230 3.47 11.19 -3.31
N GLU A 231 3.97 11.46 -2.08
CA GLU A 231 4.34 12.81 -1.65
C GLU A 231 5.76 13.15 -2.10
N ILE A 232 5.92 14.37 -2.62
CA ILE A 232 7.24 14.91 -2.96
C ILE A 232 7.99 15.13 -1.65
N LEU A 233 9.03 14.33 -1.41
CA LEU A 233 9.92 14.53 -0.28
C LEU A 233 10.73 15.81 -0.52
N PRO A 234 10.92 16.69 0.49
CA PRO A 234 11.80 17.83 0.36
C PRO A 234 13.20 17.35 -0.01
N ARG A 235 13.84 18.03 -0.96
CA ARG A 235 15.14 17.66 -1.57
C ARG A 235 16.30 17.61 -0.58
N PHE A 236 16.14 18.24 0.57
CA PHE A 236 17.11 18.26 1.67
C PHE A 236 16.40 17.72 2.90
N GLY A 237 16.82 16.55 3.35
CA GLY A 237 16.38 16.01 4.62
C GLY A 237 16.68 17.03 5.72
N SER A 238 15.66 17.56 6.34
CA SER A 238 15.79 18.18 7.65
C SER A 238 16.14 17.05 8.62
N GLU A 239 17.42 16.79 8.80
CA GLU A 239 17.97 16.06 9.94
C GLU A 239 17.80 16.93 11.22
N ASN A 240 16.60 17.31 11.54
CA ASN A 240 16.28 17.80 12.87
C ASN A 240 15.54 16.70 13.60
N GLY A 241 16.34 15.79 14.17
CA GLY A 241 15.92 14.80 15.15
C GLY A 241 15.51 15.47 16.46
N HIS A 242 14.40 16.16 16.47
CA HIS A 242 13.61 16.39 17.68
C HIS A 242 12.35 15.51 17.55
N GLU A 243 12.51 14.24 17.87
CA GLU A 243 11.37 13.42 18.28
C GLU A 243 10.84 14.01 19.57
N SER A 244 9.74 14.75 19.52
CA SER A 244 9.10 15.29 20.70
C SER A 244 8.58 14.12 21.56
N GLU A 245 8.79 14.20 22.87
CA GLU A 245 8.35 13.20 23.88
C GLU A 245 6.86 12.84 23.77
N ALA A 246 6.03 13.72 23.18
CA ALA A 246 4.64 13.44 22.86
C ALA A 246 4.44 12.26 21.88
N GLN A 247 5.46 11.89 21.08
CA GLN A 247 5.35 10.76 20.15
C GLN A 247 5.47 9.39 20.83
N SER A 248 6.07 9.32 22.02
CA SER A 248 6.27 8.04 22.70
C SER A 248 4.98 7.47 23.27
N SER A 249 4.06 8.32 23.74
CA SER A 249 2.79 7.92 24.37
C SER A 249 1.78 7.30 23.38
N PHE A 250 1.91 7.58 22.08
CA PHE A 250 1.01 7.05 21.03
C PHE A 250 1.54 5.82 20.29
N LYS A 251 2.74 5.30 20.64
CA LYS A 251 3.32 4.11 19.97
C LYS A 251 2.40 2.87 20.05
N GLY A 252 1.72 2.66 21.16
CA GLY A 252 0.81 1.52 21.37
C GLY A 252 -0.41 1.52 20.42
N ILE A 253 -1.02 2.68 20.18
CA ILE A 253 -2.18 2.82 19.27
C ILE A 253 -1.72 2.73 17.81
N ARG A 254 -0.53 3.24 17.50
CA ARG A 254 0.07 3.16 16.16
C ARG A 254 0.31 1.72 15.70
N SER A 255 0.75 0.83 16.58
CA SER A 255 1.03 -0.57 16.23
C SER A 255 -0.22 -1.34 15.81
N ILE A 256 -1.39 -1.00 16.39
CA ILE A 256 -2.68 -1.62 16.06
C ILE A 256 -3.21 -1.12 14.69
N LEU A 257 -2.91 0.12 14.32
CA LEU A 257 -3.43 0.78 13.13
C LEU A 257 -2.49 0.71 11.92
N ALA A 258 -1.22 0.35 12.11
CA ALA A 258 -0.23 0.26 11.05
C ALA A 258 -0.45 -0.99 10.18
N PRO A 259 -0.38 -0.88 8.85
CA PRO A 259 -0.37 -2.07 7.99
C PRO A 259 0.95 -2.82 8.22
N SER A 260 0.86 -4.12 8.41
CA SER A 260 2.05 -4.98 8.42
C SER A 260 2.60 -5.06 6.99
N HIS A 261 3.63 -4.28 6.71
CA HIS A 261 4.39 -4.33 5.44
C HIS A 261 5.41 -5.47 5.48
N ARG A 262 5.01 -6.65 5.96
CA ARG A 262 5.86 -7.84 5.90
C ARG A 262 5.71 -8.47 4.52
N ARG A 263 6.83 -8.70 3.83
CA ARG A 263 6.86 -9.52 2.63
C ARG A 263 6.16 -10.84 2.93
N LYS A 264 5.29 -11.29 2.05
CA LYS A 264 4.62 -12.58 2.21
C LYS A 264 5.66 -13.68 2.11
N GLN A 265 6.11 -14.16 3.26
CA GLN A 265 7.04 -15.27 3.39
C GLN A 265 6.25 -16.57 3.32
N LEU A 266 6.83 -17.57 2.68
CA LEU A 266 6.22 -18.86 2.50
C LEU A 266 7.16 -19.94 3.03
N LEU A 267 6.57 -21.00 3.52
CA LEU A 267 7.26 -22.23 3.91
C LEU A 267 6.90 -23.34 2.93
N ALA A 268 7.88 -23.89 2.25
CA ALA A 268 7.71 -25.06 1.41
C ALA A 268 8.14 -26.33 2.15
N LEU A 269 7.29 -27.33 2.10
CA LEU A 269 7.57 -28.69 2.53
C LEU A 269 7.60 -29.57 1.29
N ILE A 270 8.74 -30.23 1.01
CA ILE A 270 8.95 -31.05 -0.18
C ILE A 270 9.21 -32.46 0.29
N ILE A 271 8.28 -33.39 0.02
CA ILE A 271 8.38 -34.80 0.38
C ILE A 271 8.91 -35.54 -0.83
N THR A 272 10.12 -36.08 -0.71
CA THR A 272 10.85 -36.72 -1.83
C THR A 272 11.66 -37.91 -1.40
N ASN A 273 11.94 -38.80 -2.35
CA ASN A 273 12.92 -39.89 -2.20
C ASN A 273 14.32 -39.47 -2.65
N LYS A 274 14.45 -38.35 -3.35
CA LYS A 274 15.71 -37.85 -3.93
C LYS A 274 16.16 -36.56 -3.22
N ALA A 275 16.24 -36.62 -1.89
CA ALA A 275 16.46 -35.41 -1.06
C ALA A 275 17.75 -34.67 -1.43
N ASN A 276 18.86 -35.40 -1.66
CA ASN A 276 20.16 -34.76 -1.93
C ASN A 276 20.15 -34.02 -3.26
N THR A 277 19.66 -34.61 -4.35
CA THR A 277 19.64 -33.99 -5.67
C THR A 277 18.69 -32.80 -5.70
N VAL A 278 17.53 -32.92 -5.04
CA VAL A 278 16.56 -31.81 -4.92
C VAL A 278 17.13 -30.66 -4.07
N SER A 279 17.78 -30.96 -2.94
CA SER A 279 18.38 -29.92 -2.09
C SER A 279 19.53 -29.19 -2.78
N ASP A 280 20.42 -29.92 -3.46
CA ASP A 280 21.52 -29.32 -4.22
C ASP A 280 21.01 -28.39 -5.32
N ARG A 281 19.93 -28.79 -5.98
CA ARG A 281 19.29 -27.98 -7.00
C ARG A 281 18.66 -26.70 -6.42
N ILE A 282 17.98 -26.79 -5.27
CA ILE A 282 17.42 -25.64 -4.59
C ILE A 282 18.53 -24.66 -4.12
N LEU A 283 19.62 -25.20 -3.58
CA LEU A 283 20.77 -24.41 -3.15
C LEU A 283 21.44 -23.69 -4.32
N SER A 284 21.59 -24.35 -5.47
CA SER A 284 22.23 -23.77 -6.66
C SER A 284 21.35 -22.73 -7.36
N ASP A 285 20.10 -23.07 -7.63
CA ASP A 285 19.20 -22.26 -8.47
C ASP A 285 18.52 -21.14 -7.68
N LEU A 286 18.10 -21.38 -6.43
CA LEU A 286 17.39 -20.41 -5.60
C LEU A 286 18.27 -19.73 -4.55
N LYS A 287 19.45 -20.28 -4.26
CA LYS A 287 20.35 -19.81 -3.17
C LYS A 287 19.66 -19.74 -1.81
N ARG A 288 18.72 -20.65 -1.55
CA ARG A 288 17.95 -20.74 -0.30
C ARG A 288 18.40 -21.94 0.51
N GLY A 289 18.47 -21.75 1.85
CA GLY A 289 18.78 -22.83 2.77
C GLY A 289 17.67 -23.88 2.79
N VAL A 290 18.07 -25.15 2.88
CA VAL A 290 17.16 -26.28 2.95
C VAL A 290 17.50 -27.12 4.19
N THR A 291 16.49 -27.48 4.97
CA THR A 291 16.62 -28.39 6.11
C THR A 291 15.90 -29.69 5.82
N ALA A 292 16.53 -30.81 6.05
CA ALA A 292 15.96 -32.14 5.84
C ALA A 292 15.46 -32.74 7.16
N MET A 293 14.26 -33.33 7.12
CA MET A 293 13.68 -34.14 8.20
C MET A 293 13.31 -35.52 7.66
N GLN A 294 13.51 -36.56 8.48
CA GLN A 294 13.04 -37.89 8.13
C GLN A 294 11.57 -38.08 8.53
N GLY A 295 10.82 -38.71 7.64
CA GLY A 295 9.41 -39.01 7.85
C GLY A 295 9.05 -40.38 7.32
N LYS A 296 7.95 -40.96 7.78
CA LYS A 296 7.43 -42.25 7.31
C LYS A 296 6.09 -42.03 6.57
N GLY A 297 6.04 -42.47 5.32
CA GLY A 297 4.82 -42.47 4.55
C GLY A 297 3.84 -43.52 5.07
N MET A 298 2.80 -43.10 5.77
CA MET A 298 1.85 -44.03 6.44
C MET A 298 1.06 -44.90 5.45
N TYR A 299 0.84 -44.44 4.23
CA TYR A 299 0.14 -45.18 3.19
C TYR A 299 1.04 -46.28 2.55
N THR A 300 2.32 -45.96 2.30
CA THR A 300 3.26 -46.88 1.64
C THR A 300 4.17 -47.62 2.62
N GLY A 301 4.19 -47.20 3.89
CA GLY A 301 5.11 -47.73 4.92
C GLY A 301 6.58 -47.36 4.72
N GLY A 302 6.93 -46.69 3.62
CA GLY A 302 8.30 -46.34 3.26
C GLY A 302 8.83 -45.09 3.96
N GLU A 303 10.16 -45.04 4.13
CA GLU A 303 10.85 -43.84 4.60
C GLU A 303 10.83 -42.76 3.52
N LYS A 304 10.58 -41.50 3.92
CA LYS A 304 10.56 -40.33 3.07
C LYS A 304 11.37 -39.20 3.73
N THR A 305 12.05 -38.42 2.92
CA THR A 305 12.69 -37.21 3.42
C THR A 305 11.81 -36.01 3.11
N ILE A 306 11.61 -35.16 4.11
CA ILE A 306 10.88 -33.91 4.01
C ILE A 306 11.90 -32.77 4.01
N LEU A 307 12.01 -32.05 2.90
CA LEU A 307 12.84 -30.86 2.79
C LEU A 307 12.00 -29.65 3.16
N ILE A 308 12.52 -28.81 4.05
CA ILE A 308 11.89 -27.55 4.51
C ILE A 308 12.70 -26.41 3.95
N CYS A 309 12.04 -25.52 3.21
CA CYS A 309 12.66 -24.33 2.62
C CYS A 309 11.76 -23.11 2.81
N ALA A 310 12.34 -22.03 3.35
CA ALA A 310 11.67 -20.73 3.40
C ALA A 310 11.94 -19.96 2.10
N LEU A 311 10.90 -19.35 1.54
CA LEU A 311 10.98 -18.65 0.25
C LEU A 311 9.98 -17.48 0.18
N THR A 312 10.17 -16.62 -0.83
CA THR A 312 9.23 -15.56 -1.18
C THR A 312 8.22 -16.08 -2.22
N ILE A 313 7.12 -15.32 -2.40
CA ILE A 313 6.07 -15.68 -3.37
C ILE A 313 6.60 -15.75 -4.82
N THR A 314 7.62 -14.95 -5.14
CA THR A 314 8.24 -14.90 -6.47
C THR A 314 9.07 -16.15 -6.78
N GLU A 315 9.60 -16.81 -5.76
CA GLU A 315 10.46 -18.00 -5.89
C GLU A 315 9.66 -19.31 -6.00
N VAL A 316 8.35 -19.30 -5.73
CA VAL A 316 7.50 -20.51 -5.77
C VAL A 316 7.55 -21.21 -7.13
N HIS A 317 7.53 -20.45 -8.22
CA HIS A 317 7.59 -21.01 -9.56
C HIS A 317 8.94 -21.71 -9.82
N ASN A 318 10.04 -21.06 -9.45
CA ASN A 318 11.39 -21.60 -9.60
C ASN A 318 11.59 -22.85 -8.73
N LEU A 319 11.07 -22.82 -7.49
CA LEU A 319 11.08 -24.00 -6.62
C LEU A 319 10.37 -25.18 -7.27
N LYS A 320 9.14 -24.99 -7.77
CA LYS A 320 8.38 -26.06 -8.44
C LYS A 320 9.13 -26.62 -9.65
N THR A 321 9.76 -25.75 -10.43
CA THR A 321 10.54 -26.15 -11.61
C THR A 321 11.78 -26.93 -11.21
N ALA A 322 12.51 -26.49 -10.18
CA ALA A 322 13.70 -27.18 -9.67
C ALA A 322 13.35 -28.56 -9.13
N VAL A 323 12.30 -28.68 -8.33
CA VAL A 323 11.84 -29.95 -7.76
C VAL A 323 11.38 -30.92 -8.86
N ALA A 324 10.54 -30.43 -9.81
CA ALA A 324 10.00 -31.27 -10.88
C ALA A 324 11.06 -31.82 -11.84
N LYS A 325 12.19 -31.11 -12.00
CA LYS A 325 13.32 -31.58 -12.82
C LYS A 325 14.02 -32.79 -12.18
N GLU A 326 14.19 -32.81 -10.85
CA GLU A 326 14.95 -33.83 -10.13
C GLU A 326 14.04 -34.98 -9.68
N ASP A 327 12.87 -34.69 -9.19
CA ASP A 327 11.87 -35.67 -8.74
C ASP A 327 10.45 -35.28 -9.15
N PRO A 328 9.98 -35.73 -10.34
CA PRO A 328 8.61 -35.47 -10.79
C PRO A 328 7.51 -36.05 -9.89
N GLN A 329 7.86 -37.00 -9.01
CA GLN A 329 6.93 -37.62 -8.06
C GLN A 329 6.98 -36.99 -6.67
N ALA A 330 7.79 -35.96 -6.46
CA ALA A 330 7.85 -35.24 -5.19
C ALA A 330 6.53 -34.55 -4.90
N PHE A 331 6.14 -34.52 -3.63
CA PHE A 331 4.96 -33.83 -3.15
C PHE A 331 5.36 -32.51 -2.51
N VAL A 332 4.85 -31.38 -3.03
CA VAL A 332 5.23 -30.05 -2.60
C VAL A 332 4.02 -29.35 -1.98
N ILE A 333 4.16 -28.94 -0.71
CA ILE A 333 3.19 -28.10 0.01
C ILE A 333 3.82 -26.73 0.19
N VAL A 334 3.09 -25.67 -0.18
CA VAL A 334 3.51 -24.28 0.07
C VAL A 334 2.46 -23.64 0.96
N SER A 335 2.88 -23.15 2.12
CA SER A 335 2.01 -22.53 3.13
C SER A 335 2.52 -21.12 3.48
N PRO A 336 1.62 -20.15 3.75
CA PRO A 336 2.01 -18.86 4.28
C PRO A 336 2.72 -19.03 5.63
N ALA A 337 3.90 -18.44 5.79
CA ALA A 337 4.55 -18.28 7.08
C ALA A 337 4.16 -16.94 7.70
N GLN A 338 3.87 -16.92 9.01
CA GLN A 338 3.57 -15.67 9.68
C GLN A 338 4.81 -14.78 9.76
N GLU A 339 5.97 -15.39 10.04
CA GLU A 339 7.24 -14.71 10.15
C GLU A 339 8.39 -15.71 9.92
N VAL A 340 9.39 -15.29 9.15
CA VAL A 340 10.64 -16.01 8.98
C VAL A 340 11.77 -15.09 9.37
N LEU A 341 12.56 -15.51 10.36
CA LEU A 341 13.69 -14.74 10.89
C LEU A 341 14.99 -15.47 10.58
N GLY A 342 16.06 -14.76 10.27
CA GLY A 342 17.37 -15.31 10.02
C GLY A 342 18.05 -14.79 8.74
N ARG A 343 19.20 -15.37 8.38
CA ARG A 343 19.97 -14.96 7.20
C ARG A 343 19.15 -15.15 5.90
N GLY A 344 19.05 -14.06 5.13
CA GLY A 344 18.25 -14.03 3.88
C GLY A 344 16.79 -13.61 4.09
N PHE A 345 16.39 -13.34 5.32
CA PHE A 345 15.08 -12.80 5.74
C PHE A 345 15.28 -11.71 6.79
N ASN A 346 14.26 -11.45 7.63
CA ASN A 346 14.38 -10.46 8.68
C ASN A 346 15.42 -10.89 9.75
N PRO A 347 16.27 -9.99 10.27
CA PRO A 347 17.22 -10.33 11.34
C PRO A 347 16.48 -10.77 12.60
N LEU A 348 17.13 -11.65 13.39
CA LEU A 348 16.59 -12.14 14.68
C LEU A 348 16.58 -11.06 15.76
N GLU A 349 17.45 -10.06 15.67
CA GLU A 349 17.53 -8.93 16.59
C GLU A 349 17.48 -7.62 15.80
N GLU A 350 16.56 -6.73 16.17
CA GLU A 350 16.66 -5.30 15.84
C GLU A 350 17.74 -4.69 16.75
N LYS A 351 18.90 -4.35 16.17
CA LYS A 351 19.89 -3.50 16.82
C LYS A 351 19.46 -2.05 16.79
#